data_f7ecd46c4cb58290410c5f618af778b0
#
_entry.id   f7ecd46c4cb58290410c5f618af778b0
#
_cell.length_a   1.000
_cell.length_b   1.000
_cell.length_c   1.000
_cell.angle_alpha   90.00
_cell.angle_beta   90.00
_cell.angle_gamma   90.00
#
_symmetry.space_group_name_H-M   'P 1'
#
loop_
_entity.id
_entity.type
_entity.pdbx_description
1 polymer ?
#
loop_
_entity_poly.entity_id
_entity_poly.type
_entity_poly.pdbx_seq_one_letter_code
_entity_poly.pdbx_strand_id
1 'polypeptide(L)'
;MASTITSQSKSTKQPNIESTHNEITQYYYPDPVSQQVIQQWLFMDLLPWQQATWQYLTTHLDALPHAMLFAGNAGTGKRAFVYRFVAWALCENQRDNEQGVATACGQCQSCQWLIANTHPDLYQIPTPTVA
;
A
#
# COMPACT_ATOMS: atom_id res chain seq x y z
N MET A 1 18.86 -9.29 -0.12
CA MET A 1 20.10 -10.01 0.08
C MET A 1 19.84 -11.42 0.51
N ALA A 2 19.89 -12.32 -0.43
CA ALA A 2 19.64 -13.73 -0.16
C ALA A 2 20.66 -14.32 0.82
N SER A 3 21.88 -13.86 0.78
CA SER A 3 22.94 -14.33 1.67
C SER A 3 22.62 -14.08 3.14
N THR A 4 21.97 -12.98 3.47
CA THR A 4 21.59 -12.66 4.84
C THR A 4 20.55 -13.65 5.36
N ILE A 5 19.56 -13.98 4.53
CA ILE A 5 18.53 -14.94 4.89
C ILE A 5 19.14 -16.31 5.11
N THR A 6 20.05 -16.71 4.24
CA THR A 6 20.73 -18.00 4.35
C THR A 6 21.54 -18.10 5.63
N SER A 7 22.21 -17.03 6.05
CA SER A 7 22.98 -17.06 7.28
C SER A 7 22.11 -17.25 8.52
N GLN A 8 20.92 -16.71 8.50
CA GLN A 8 19.97 -16.91 9.59
C GLN A 8 19.50 -18.36 9.67
N SER A 9 19.30 -18.99 8.54
CA SER A 9 18.84 -20.37 8.52
C SER A 9 19.87 -21.35 9.08
N LYS A 10 21.11 -20.94 9.22
CA LYS A 10 22.16 -21.77 9.79
C LYS A 10 22.15 -21.83 11.31
N SER A 11 21.32 -21.05 11.95
CA SER A 11 21.19 -21.09 13.40
C SER A 11 20.70 -22.45 13.85
N THR A 12 21.44 -23.06 14.77
CA THR A 12 21.05 -24.35 15.35
C THR A 12 20.13 -24.18 16.55
N LYS A 13 20.00 -22.96 17.04
CA LYS A 13 19.10 -22.70 18.16
C LYS A 13 17.68 -22.60 17.66
N GLN A 14 16.78 -23.28 18.35
CA GLN A 14 15.37 -23.05 18.08
C GLN A 14 14.99 -21.68 18.63
N PRO A 15 14.42 -20.79 17.81
CA PRO A 15 13.96 -19.51 18.32
C PRO A 15 12.76 -19.72 19.25
N ASN A 16 12.63 -18.85 20.23
CA ASN A 16 11.43 -18.83 21.03
C ASN A 16 10.25 -18.31 20.19
N ILE A 17 9.03 -18.38 20.74
CA ILE A 17 7.82 -18.00 20.02
C ILE A 17 7.89 -16.51 19.60
N GLU A 18 8.42 -15.66 20.45
CA GLU A 18 8.53 -14.23 20.15
C GLU A 18 9.48 -13.96 18.98
N SER A 19 10.64 -14.62 18.98
CA SER A 19 11.59 -14.49 17.87
C SER A 19 10.98 -14.95 16.56
N THR A 20 10.27 -16.08 16.58
CA THR A 20 9.62 -16.60 15.39
C THR A 20 8.55 -15.64 14.88
N HIS A 21 7.77 -15.08 15.78
CA HIS A 21 6.74 -14.11 15.42
C HIS A 21 7.35 -12.86 14.77
N ASN A 22 8.42 -12.33 15.36
CA ASN A 22 9.10 -11.15 14.82
C ASN A 22 9.71 -11.42 13.45
N GLU A 23 10.28 -12.60 13.26
CA GLU A 23 10.82 -12.98 11.95
C GLU A 23 9.73 -13.05 10.89
N ILE A 24 8.60 -13.65 11.20
CA ILE A 24 7.46 -13.73 10.28
C ILE A 24 6.97 -12.33 9.94
N THR A 25 6.81 -11.45 10.92
CA THR A 25 6.36 -10.09 10.71
C THR A 25 7.33 -9.33 9.80
N GLN A 26 8.64 -9.54 9.98
CA GLN A 26 9.64 -8.86 9.19
C GLN A 26 9.64 -9.28 7.72
N TYR A 27 9.37 -10.55 7.42
CA TYR A 27 9.42 -11.07 6.05
C TYR A 27 8.10 -10.99 5.31
N TYR A 28 6.99 -11.14 5.99
CA TYR A 28 5.67 -11.24 5.35
C TYR A 28 4.82 -10.00 5.50
N TYR A 29 5.08 -9.18 6.50
CA TYR A 29 4.31 -7.96 6.73
C TYR A 29 5.25 -6.77 6.77
N PRO A 30 4.93 -5.73 5.99
CA PRO A 30 5.72 -4.50 6.06
C PRO A 30 5.58 -3.84 7.43
N ASP A 31 6.54 -3.02 7.80
CA ASP A 31 6.46 -2.25 9.03
C ASP A 31 5.23 -1.35 9.02
N PRO A 32 4.58 -1.14 10.18
CA PRO A 32 3.49 -0.18 10.27
C PRO A 32 3.94 1.21 9.83
N VAL A 33 3.07 1.91 9.14
CA VAL A 33 3.35 3.24 8.64
C VAL A 33 2.56 4.25 9.44
N SER A 34 3.13 5.41 9.68
CA SER A 34 2.45 6.50 10.34
C SER A 34 1.23 6.94 9.53
N GLN A 35 0.14 7.25 10.24
CA GLN A 35 -1.07 7.73 9.60
C GLN A 35 -0.84 9.03 8.82
N GLN A 36 0.04 9.90 9.28
CA GLN A 36 0.39 11.11 8.56
C GLN A 36 1.03 10.81 7.20
N VAL A 37 1.91 9.82 7.14
CA VAL A 37 2.54 9.42 5.89
C VAL A 37 1.51 8.84 4.93
N ILE A 38 0.59 8.03 5.43
CA ILE A 38 -0.49 7.47 4.61
C ILE A 38 -1.35 8.58 4.03
N GLN A 39 -1.69 9.60 4.81
CA GLN A 39 -2.48 10.73 4.32
C GLN A 39 -1.77 11.45 3.16
N GLN A 40 -0.46 11.58 3.23
CA GLN A 40 0.31 12.15 2.12
C GLN A 40 0.26 11.26 0.87
N TRP A 41 0.32 9.95 1.05
CA TRP A 41 0.33 8.99 -0.06
C TRP A 41 -1.00 8.90 -0.81
N LEU A 42 -2.11 9.09 -0.13
CA LEU A 42 -3.44 8.89 -0.71
C LEU A 42 -3.66 9.73 -1.99
N PHE A 43 -3.11 10.91 -2.04
CA PHE A 43 -3.33 11.86 -3.14
C PHE A 43 -2.03 12.31 -3.81
N MET A 44 -0.95 11.56 -3.60
CA MET A 44 0.37 11.87 -4.14
C MET A 44 0.40 11.68 -5.66
N ASP A 45 1.19 12.48 -6.35
CA ASP A 45 1.37 12.33 -7.77
C ASP A 45 2.10 11.02 -8.11
N LEU A 46 1.82 10.49 -9.28
CA LEU A 46 2.47 9.29 -9.77
C LEU A 46 3.91 9.58 -10.16
N LEU A 47 4.79 8.62 -9.87
CA LEU A 47 6.15 8.65 -10.39
C LEU A 47 6.14 8.20 -11.87
N PRO A 48 7.09 8.65 -12.69
CA PRO A 48 7.07 8.36 -14.12
C PRO A 48 6.97 6.90 -14.47
N TRP A 49 7.65 6.02 -13.72
CA TRP A 49 7.63 4.58 -13.99
C TRP A 49 6.36 3.88 -13.51
N GLN A 50 5.47 4.59 -12.83
CA GLN A 50 4.21 4.05 -12.33
C GLN A 50 3.04 4.32 -13.29
N GLN A 51 3.20 5.20 -14.24
CA GLN A 51 2.08 5.68 -15.06
C GLN A 51 1.42 4.58 -15.88
N ALA A 52 2.20 3.71 -16.50
CA ALA A 52 1.66 2.63 -17.31
C ALA A 52 0.84 1.64 -16.47
N THR A 53 1.34 1.26 -15.30
CA THR A 53 0.63 0.37 -14.38
C THR A 53 -0.65 1.04 -13.86
N TRP A 54 -0.58 2.29 -13.53
CA TRP A 54 -1.75 3.06 -13.07
C TRP A 54 -2.83 3.09 -14.13
N GLN A 55 -2.46 3.41 -15.36
CA GLN A 55 -3.41 3.45 -16.46
C GLN A 55 -4.06 2.09 -16.69
N TYR A 56 -3.27 1.02 -16.63
CA TYR A 56 -3.82 -0.33 -16.76
C TYR A 56 -4.84 -0.63 -15.67
N LEU A 57 -4.50 -0.38 -14.41
CA LEU A 57 -5.39 -0.68 -13.28
C LEU A 57 -6.67 0.16 -13.32
N THR A 58 -6.57 1.42 -13.67
CA THR A 58 -7.73 2.31 -13.66
C THR A 58 -8.67 2.09 -14.85
N THR A 59 -8.18 1.49 -15.93
CA THR A 59 -9.05 1.14 -17.06
C THR A 59 -9.68 -0.24 -16.93
N HIS A 60 -9.18 -1.09 -16.03
CA HIS A 60 -9.65 -2.47 -15.86
C HIS A 60 -10.24 -2.73 -14.49
N LEU A 61 -10.80 -1.73 -13.85
CA LEU A 61 -11.31 -1.86 -12.48
C LEU A 61 -12.32 -3.00 -12.34
N ASP A 62 -13.21 -3.16 -13.31
CA ASP A 62 -14.26 -4.18 -13.27
C ASP A 62 -13.70 -5.60 -13.47
N ALA A 63 -12.51 -5.72 -14.00
CA ALA A 63 -11.86 -7.01 -14.29
C ALA A 63 -10.69 -7.31 -13.40
N LEU A 64 -10.50 -6.58 -12.30
CA LEU A 64 -9.40 -6.81 -11.38
C LEU A 64 -9.59 -8.13 -10.61
N PRO A 65 -8.51 -8.86 -10.33
CA PRO A 65 -8.61 -10.08 -9.52
C PRO A 65 -8.96 -9.77 -8.08
N HIS A 66 -9.41 -10.79 -7.35
CA HIS A 66 -9.75 -10.65 -5.93
C HIS A 66 -8.55 -10.33 -5.05
N ALA A 67 -7.34 -10.64 -5.49
CA ALA A 67 -6.11 -10.37 -4.74
C ALA A 67 -5.01 -9.95 -5.70
N MET A 68 -4.23 -8.97 -5.30
CA MET A 68 -3.12 -8.45 -6.10
C MET A 68 -1.89 -8.30 -5.22
N LEU A 69 -0.75 -8.65 -5.78
CA LEU A 69 0.55 -8.46 -5.11
C LEU A 69 1.33 -7.37 -5.84
N PHE A 70 1.69 -6.33 -5.11
CA PHE A 70 2.54 -5.26 -5.62
C PHE A 70 3.96 -5.50 -5.14
N ALA A 71 4.80 -5.97 -6.04
CA ALA A 71 6.17 -6.34 -5.74
C ALA A 71 7.15 -5.44 -6.46
N GLY A 72 8.31 -5.25 -5.89
CA GLY A 72 9.37 -4.44 -6.47
C GLY A 72 10.47 -4.17 -5.46
N ASN A 73 11.54 -3.55 -5.94
CA ASN A 73 12.65 -3.18 -5.08
C ASN A 73 12.24 -2.09 -4.07
N ALA A 74 12.96 -2.04 -2.96
CA ALA A 74 12.75 -0.98 -1.99
C ALA A 74 13.02 0.39 -2.65
N GLY A 75 12.24 1.40 -2.25
CA GLY A 75 12.44 2.75 -2.75
C GLY A 75 11.76 3.07 -4.10
N THR A 76 11.00 2.13 -4.66
CA THR A 76 10.28 2.38 -5.92
C THR A 76 8.93 3.08 -5.73
N GLY A 77 8.53 3.35 -4.48
CA GLY A 77 7.27 4.01 -4.19
C GLY A 77 6.05 3.10 -4.28
N LYS A 78 6.23 1.77 -4.21
CA LYS A 78 5.12 0.84 -4.38
C LYS A 78 4.06 0.96 -3.30
N ARG A 79 4.45 1.24 -2.06
CA ARG A 79 3.48 1.39 -0.96
C ARG A 79 2.60 2.63 -1.16
N ALA A 80 3.20 3.75 -1.50
CA ALA A 80 2.46 4.97 -1.81
C ALA A 80 1.52 4.76 -3.01
N PHE A 81 1.98 4.03 -4.00
CA PHE A 81 1.18 3.68 -5.18
C PHE A 81 -0.07 2.89 -4.78
N VAL A 82 0.07 1.89 -3.90
CA VAL A 82 -1.06 1.09 -3.45
C VAL A 82 -2.08 1.94 -2.69
N TYR A 83 -1.61 2.80 -1.79
CA TYR A 83 -2.52 3.69 -1.06
C TYR A 83 -3.25 4.65 -1.99
N ARG A 84 -2.56 5.19 -2.98
CA ARG A 84 -3.19 6.03 -3.98
C ARG A 84 -4.24 5.25 -4.79
N PHE A 85 -3.93 4.00 -5.15
CA PHE A 85 -4.88 3.15 -5.86
C PHE A 85 -6.12 2.87 -5.02
N VAL A 86 -5.95 2.57 -3.74
CA VAL A 86 -7.08 2.37 -2.82
C VAL A 86 -7.94 3.62 -2.74
N ALA A 87 -7.35 4.79 -2.63
CA ALA A 87 -8.10 6.04 -2.58
C ALA A 87 -8.94 6.24 -3.83
N TRP A 88 -8.36 5.96 -5.00
CA TRP A 88 -9.09 6.07 -6.26
C TRP A 88 -10.19 5.01 -6.37
N ALA A 89 -9.90 3.76 -6.03
CA ALA A 89 -10.85 2.66 -6.16
C ALA A 89 -12.07 2.85 -5.27
N LEU A 90 -11.90 3.39 -4.06
CA LEU A 90 -12.98 3.63 -3.12
C LEU A 90 -13.66 4.98 -3.32
N CYS A 91 -13.12 5.86 -4.13
CA CYS A 91 -13.68 7.19 -4.35
C CYS A 91 -15.06 7.10 -5.01
N GLU A 92 -16.02 7.84 -4.47
CA GLU A 92 -17.38 7.88 -5.02
C GLU A 92 -17.49 8.81 -6.23
N ASN A 93 -16.48 9.64 -6.45
CA ASN A 93 -16.49 10.63 -7.52
C ASN A 93 -15.14 10.67 -8.23
N GLN A 94 -14.75 9.53 -8.79
CA GLN A 94 -13.50 9.39 -9.54
C GLN A 94 -13.47 10.37 -10.71
N ARG A 95 -12.31 10.97 -10.94
CA ARG A 95 -12.13 11.95 -12.01
C ARG A 95 -10.72 11.94 -12.54
N ASP A 96 -10.48 12.68 -13.59
CA ASP A 96 -9.15 12.89 -14.14
C ASP A 96 -8.61 14.23 -13.64
N ASN A 97 -7.31 14.29 -13.41
CA ASN A 97 -6.64 15.54 -13.06
C ASN A 97 -6.37 16.38 -14.34
N GLU A 98 -5.68 17.50 -14.18
CA GLU A 98 -5.39 18.39 -15.31
C GLU A 98 -4.56 17.73 -16.40
N GLN A 99 -3.77 16.72 -16.06
CA GLN A 99 -2.96 15.96 -17.02
C GLN A 99 -3.71 14.76 -17.61
N GLY A 100 -4.99 14.59 -17.31
CA GLY A 100 -5.76 13.45 -17.79
C GLY A 100 -5.50 12.14 -17.06
N VAL A 101 -4.90 12.18 -15.88
CA VAL A 101 -4.60 11.01 -15.08
C VAL A 101 -5.73 10.78 -14.08
N ALA A 102 -6.23 9.54 -14.01
CA ALA A 102 -7.29 9.18 -13.07
C ALA A 102 -6.87 9.46 -11.63
N THR A 103 -7.73 10.07 -10.86
CA THR A 103 -7.45 10.43 -9.48
C THR A 103 -8.71 10.41 -8.62
N ALA A 104 -8.53 10.25 -7.31
CA ALA A 104 -9.61 10.42 -6.35
C ALA A 104 -9.96 11.91 -6.21
N CYS A 105 -11.22 12.20 -5.87
CA CYS A 105 -11.64 13.59 -5.76
C CYS A 105 -11.10 14.31 -4.51
N GLY A 106 -10.79 13.58 -3.46
CA GLY A 106 -10.32 14.14 -2.19
C GLY A 106 -11.40 14.80 -1.35
N GLN A 107 -12.64 14.81 -1.79
CA GLN A 107 -13.72 15.57 -1.15
C GLN A 107 -14.97 14.76 -0.83
N CYS A 108 -15.20 13.62 -1.48
CA CYS A 108 -16.37 12.80 -1.21
C CYS A 108 -16.30 12.15 0.18
N GLN A 109 -17.39 11.54 0.61
CA GLN A 109 -17.44 10.89 1.92
C GLN A 109 -16.36 9.82 2.06
N SER A 110 -16.17 9.00 1.04
CA SER A 110 -15.13 7.98 1.05
C SER A 110 -13.73 8.59 1.23
N CYS A 111 -13.41 9.63 0.48
CA CYS A 111 -12.13 10.32 0.62
C CYS A 111 -11.94 10.92 2.01
N GLN A 112 -12.99 11.50 2.59
CA GLN A 112 -12.92 12.04 3.95
C GLN A 112 -12.66 10.94 4.98
N TRP A 113 -13.31 9.80 4.84
CA TRP A 113 -13.04 8.66 5.71
C TRP A 113 -11.61 8.14 5.58
N LEU A 114 -11.06 8.12 4.37
CA LEU A 114 -9.67 7.72 4.17
C LEU A 114 -8.70 8.68 4.85
N ILE A 115 -8.94 9.97 4.72
CA ILE A 115 -8.11 11.00 5.37
C ILE A 115 -8.15 10.84 6.89
N ALA A 116 -9.32 10.54 7.44
CA ALA A 116 -9.49 10.33 8.87
C ALA A 116 -9.11 8.93 9.35
N ASN A 117 -8.72 8.05 8.43
CA ASN A 117 -8.42 6.63 8.72
C ASN A 117 -9.60 5.89 9.36
N THR A 118 -10.81 6.16 8.87
CA THR A 118 -12.03 5.57 9.41
C THR A 118 -12.90 4.92 8.34
N HIS A 119 -12.34 4.64 7.17
CA HIS A 119 -13.13 4.05 6.08
C HIS A 119 -13.60 2.65 6.45
N PRO A 120 -14.91 2.36 6.38
CA PRO A 120 -15.46 1.07 6.84
C PRO A 120 -15.07 -0.12 5.97
N ASP A 121 -14.73 0.11 4.71
CA ASP A 121 -14.40 -0.95 3.77
C ASP A 121 -12.90 -1.18 3.60
N LEU A 122 -12.07 -0.44 4.33
CA LEU A 122 -10.62 -0.58 4.25
C LEU A 122 -10.06 -1.17 5.54
N TYR A 123 -9.43 -2.34 5.41
CA TYR A 123 -8.74 -3.00 6.50
C TYR A 123 -7.25 -3.05 6.20
N GLN A 124 -6.45 -2.58 7.13
CA GLN A 124 -4.99 -2.50 6.98
C GLN A 124 -4.30 -3.41 7.98
N ILE A 125 -3.37 -4.23 7.49
CA ILE A 125 -2.61 -5.17 8.32
C ILE A 125 -1.13 -5.01 7.97
N PRO A 126 -0.28 -4.63 8.91
CA PRO A 126 -0.59 -4.19 10.28
C PRO A 126 -1.31 -2.84 10.32
N THR A 127 -2.01 -2.60 11.43
CA THR A 127 -2.72 -1.33 11.61
C THR A 127 -1.73 -0.16 11.59
N PRO A 128 -2.06 0.94 10.91
CA PRO A 128 -1.19 2.11 10.90
C PRO A 128 -0.94 2.67 12.30
N THR A 129 0.26 3.17 12.52
CA THR A 129 0.60 3.80 13.78
C THR A 129 -0.03 5.19 13.88
N VAL A 130 -0.42 5.57 15.07
CA VAL A 130 -0.90 6.93 15.33
C VAL A 130 0.31 7.85 15.42
N ALA A 131 0.27 8.95 14.67
CA ALA A 131 1.38 9.88 14.63
C ALA A 131 1.42 10.78 15.86
#